data_015e8ad88075d9c127e07c684f907c78
#
_entry.id   015e8ad88075d9c127e07c684f907c78
#
_cell.length_a   1.000
_cell.length_b   1.000
_cell.length_c   1.000
_cell.angle_alpha   90.00
_cell.angle_beta   90.00
_cell.angle_gamma   90.00
#
_symmetry.space_group_name_H-M   'P 1'
#
loop_
_entity.id
_entity.type
_entity.pdbx_description
1 polymer ?
#
loop_
_entity_poly.entity_id
_entity_poly.type
_entity_poly.pdbx_seq_one_letter_code
_entity_poly.pdbx_strand_id
1 'polypeptide(L)'
;VFVQVTVETTGTLLVGPDIAAAAAVVHALDVPLMGLNCATGPQEMAEHVRWLAQNWPGLLSCQPNAGLPELVDGKTHYPLGAAELATWMERFVTEDGLNLIGGCCGTSTPHIGALDAMLRRLGVTGTRPAPVARRPLWVPSVASLYSAVPLR
;
A
#
# COMPACT_ATOMS: atom_id res chain seq x y z
N VAL A 1 -13.70 4.14 -8.81
CA VAL A 1 -12.52 4.99 -8.55
C VAL A 1 -11.77 4.41 -7.37
N PHE A 2 -10.45 4.42 -7.42
CA PHE A 2 -9.57 4.15 -6.28
C PHE A 2 -8.44 5.17 -6.26
N VAL A 3 -7.85 5.39 -5.09
CA VAL A 3 -6.76 6.34 -4.89
C VAL A 3 -5.54 5.63 -4.32
N GLN A 4 -4.39 5.91 -4.89
CA GLN A 4 -3.10 5.51 -4.34
C GLN A 4 -2.27 6.75 -4.04
N VAL A 5 -1.54 6.70 -2.95
CA VAL A 5 -0.61 7.74 -2.56
C VAL A 5 0.80 7.19 -2.51
N THR A 6 1.76 8.04 -2.78
CA THR A 6 3.18 7.70 -2.74
C THR A 6 3.76 8.24 -1.44
N VAL A 7 4.28 7.35 -0.61
CA VAL A 7 4.93 7.69 0.67
C VAL A 7 6.44 7.44 0.52
N GLU A 8 7.21 8.48 0.79
CA GLU A 8 8.66 8.45 0.69
C GLU A 8 9.30 7.72 1.89
N THR A 9 10.58 7.46 1.84
CA THR A 9 11.35 6.84 2.94
C THR A 9 11.31 7.63 4.24
N THR A 10 10.94 8.90 4.18
CA THR A 10 10.71 9.77 5.34
C THR A 10 9.43 9.47 6.11
N GLY A 11 8.55 8.60 5.58
CA GLY A 11 7.24 8.31 6.17
C GLY A 11 6.15 9.32 5.83
N THR A 12 6.44 10.27 4.94
CA THR A 12 5.49 11.30 4.49
C THR A 12 5.33 11.25 2.97
N LEU A 13 4.27 11.86 2.45
CA LEU A 13 4.19 12.19 1.03
C LEU A 13 5.33 13.20 0.70
N LEU A 14 5.64 13.35 -0.57
CA LEU A 14 6.74 14.22 -1.03
C LEU A 14 6.74 15.63 -0.38
N VAL A 15 5.56 16.15 -0.09
CA VAL A 15 5.37 17.44 0.59
C VAL A 15 4.38 17.27 1.74
N GLY A 16 4.88 17.19 2.95
CA GLY A 16 4.17 17.45 4.19
C GLY A 16 3.39 16.29 4.82
N PRO A 17 2.20 15.90 4.33
CA PRO A 17 1.33 15.03 5.10
C PRO A 17 1.84 13.58 5.21
N ASP A 18 1.53 12.96 6.34
CA ASP A 18 1.70 11.53 6.55
C ASP A 18 0.53 10.71 5.96
N ILE A 19 0.62 9.40 6.06
CA ILE A 19 -0.40 8.49 5.55
C ILE A 19 -1.76 8.69 6.25
N ALA A 20 -1.77 9.10 7.51
CA ALA A 20 -3.01 9.32 8.25
C ALA A 20 -3.77 10.55 7.73
N ALA A 21 -3.06 11.63 7.47
CA ALA A 21 -3.63 12.84 6.89
C ALA A 21 -4.15 12.59 5.46
N ALA A 22 -3.39 11.84 4.65
CA ALA A 22 -3.83 11.45 3.31
C ALA A 22 -5.10 10.59 3.37
N ALA A 23 -5.13 9.60 4.24
CA ALA A 23 -6.28 8.72 4.42
C ALA A 23 -7.54 9.49 4.86
N ALA A 24 -7.38 10.52 5.70
CA ALA A 24 -8.47 11.39 6.09
C ALA A 24 -9.13 12.11 4.91
N VAL A 25 -8.30 12.68 4.04
CA VAL A 25 -8.80 13.38 2.85
C VAL A 25 -9.50 12.40 1.90
N VAL A 26 -8.90 11.25 1.65
CA VAL A 26 -9.47 10.22 0.75
C VAL A 26 -10.78 9.68 1.31
N HIS A 27 -10.87 9.50 2.63
CA HIS A 27 -12.10 9.06 3.30
C HIS A 27 -13.23 10.09 3.17
N ALA A 28 -12.92 11.38 3.32
CA ALA A 28 -13.89 12.45 3.17
C ALA A 28 -14.47 12.56 1.73
N LEU A 29 -13.82 11.94 0.76
CA LEU A 29 -14.27 11.85 -0.64
C LEU A 29 -15.06 10.57 -0.95
N ASP A 30 -15.40 9.76 0.05
CA ASP A 30 -16.11 8.49 -0.09
C ASP A 30 -15.46 7.52 -1.09
N VAL A 31 -14.13 7.53 -1.16
CA VAL A 31 -13.39 6.62 -2.03
C VAL A 31 -13.37 5.21 -1.43
N PRO A 32 -13.83 4.18 -2.15
CA PRO A 32 -13.97 2.84 -1.59
C PRO A 32 -12.66 2.07 -1.43
N LEU A 33 -11.62 2.44 -2.17
CA LEU A 33 -10.32 1.76 -2.15
C LEU A 33 -9.19 2.78 -2.10
N MET A 34 -8.35 2.65 -1.07
CA MET A 34 -7.13 3.43 -0.92
C MET A 34 -5.90 2.51 -0.89
N GLY A 35 -4.77 3.03 -1.26
CA GLY A 35 -3.53 2.27 -1.16
C GLY A 35 -2.27 3.06 -1.39
N LEU A 36 -1.19 2.32 -1.52
CA LEU A 36 0.16 2.82 -1.71
C LEU A 36 0.73 2.35 -3.04
N ASN A 37 1.53 3.20 -3.67
CA ASN A 37 2.34 2.79 -4.81
C ASN A 37 3.66 3.53 -4.86
N CYS A 38 4.61 2.97 -5.59
CA CYS A 38 5.87 3.62 -5.95
C CYS A 38 6.75 4.04 -4.75
N ALA A 39 7.70 4.94 -4.97
CA ALA A 39 8.75 5.45 -4.08
C ALA A 39 9.70 4.36 -3.57
N THR A 40 9.19 3.38 -2.86
CA THR A 40 9.98 2.39 -2.12
C THR A 40 9.59 0.95 -2.47
N GLY A 41 10.33 0.01 -1.92
CA GLY A 41 9.99 -1.41 -1.95
C GLY A 41 8.95 -1.81 -0.90
N PRO A 42 8.52 -3.07 -0.92
CA PRO A 42 7.50 -3.55 0.02
C PRO A 42 7.98 -3.54 1.47
N GLN A 43 9.27 -3.69 1.72
CA GLN A 43 9.85 -3.66 3.05
C GLN A 43 9.59 -2.31 3.74
N GLU A 44 9.90 -1.22 3.05
CA GLU A 44 9.73 0.14 3.54
C GLU A 44 8.24 0.52 3.68
N MET A 45 7.38 -0.07 2.82
CA MET A 45 5.94 0.16 2.88
C MET A 45 5.23 -0.58 4.01
N ALA A 46 5.86 -1.58 4.63
CA ALA A 46 5.19 -2.52 5.55
C ALA A 46 4.48 -1.83 6.71
N GLU A 47 5.08 -0.81 7.32
CA GLU A 47 4.45 -0.09 8.42
C GLU A 47 3.24 0.73 7.98
N HIS A 48 3.30 1.34 6.80
CA HIS A 48 2.21 2.12 6.23
C HIS A 48 1.04 1.22 5.80
N VAL A 49 1.34 0.07 5.20
CA VAL A 49 0.34 -0.96 4.87
C VAL A 49 -0.37 -1.42 6.13
N ARG A 50 0.38 -1.76 7.18
CA ARG A 50 -0.18 -2.17 8.48
C ARG A 50 -1.03 -1.08 9.10
N TRP A 51 -0.58 0.18 9.06
CA TRP A 51 -1.37 1.30 9.56
C TRP A 51 -2.70 1.43 8.81
N LEU A 52 -2.67 1.36 7.48
CA LEU A 52 -3.90 1.37 6.66
C LEU A 52 -4.81 0.17 6.99
N ALA A 53 -4.25 -1.03 7.13
CA ALA A 53 -5.00 -2.22 7.49
C ALA A 53 -5.76 -2.08 8.82
N GLN A 54 -5.21 -1.33 9.76
CA GLN A 54 -5.81 -1.10 11.07
C GLN A 54 -6.80 0.06 11.10
N ASN A 55 -6.65 1.05 10.23
CA ASN A 55 -7.36 2.32 10.32
C ASN A 55 -8.27 2.64 9.13
N TRP A 56 -7.93 2.20 7.92
CA TRP A 56 -8.75 2.48 6.74
C TRP A 56 -10.01 1.59 6.70
N PRO A 57 -11.22 2.18 6.55
CA PRO A 57 -12.47 1.41 6.61
C PRO A 57 -12.84 0.66 5.31
N GLY A 58 -12.20 1.00 4.20
CA GLY A 58 -12.49 0.46 2.88
C GLY A 58 -11.52 -0.63 2.41
N LEU A 59 -11.48 -0.85 1.11
CA LEU A 59 -10.56 -1.78 0.46
C LEU A 59 -9.15 -1.19 0.39
N LEU A 60 -8.14 -2.06 0.36
CA LEU A 60 -6.73 -1.68 0.35
C LEU A 60 -6.00 -2.16 -0.89
N SER A 61 -5.05 -1.35 -1.35
CA SER A 61 -4.13 -1.71 -2.42
C SER A 61 -2.67 -1.43 -2.06
N CYS A 62 -1.76 -2.20 -2.67
CA CYS A 62 -0.32 -1.92 -2.61
C CYS A 62 0.35 -2.33 -3.93
N GLN A 63 1.13 -1.42 -4.49
CA GLN A 63 1.90 -1.60 -5.72
C GLN A 63 3.32 -1.03 -5.54
N PRO A 64 4.19 -1.74 -4.81
CA PRO A 64 5.55 -1.29 -4.53
C PRO A 64 6.44 -1.34 -5.78
N ASN A 65 7.55 -0.67 -5.71
CA ASN A 65 8.67 -0.91 -6.63
C ASN A 65 9.27 -2.30 -6.37
N ALA A 66 10.03 -2.81 -7.34
CA ALA A 66 10.84 -4.01 -7.14
C ALA A 66 12.07 -3.72 -6.26
N GLY A 67 11.82 -3.30 -5.03
CA GLY A 67 12.80 -2.84 -4.05
C GLY A 67 13.10 -1.34 -4.13
N LEU A 68 13.93 -0.88 -3.22
CA LEU A 68 14.43 0.50 -3.22
C LEU A 68 15.37 0.70 -4.41
N PRO A 69 15.20 1.75 -5.23
CA PRO A 69 16.07 1.96 -6.38
C PRO A 69 17.51 2.24 -5.97
N GLU A 70 18.45 1.62 -6.65
CA GLU A 70 19.88 1.78 -6.49
C GLU A 70 20.50 2.33 -7.77
N LEU A 71 21.61 3.05 -7.64
CA LEU A 71 22.38 3.50 -8.79
C LEU A 71 23.54 2.53 -9.04
N VAL A 72 23.47 1.78 -10.14
CA VAL A 72 24.51 0.84 -10.57
C VAL A 72 25.02 1.27 -11.94
N ASP A 73 26.30 1.57 -12.06
CA ASP A 73 26.94 2.04 -13.31
C ASP A 73 26.18 3.20 -13.97
N GLY A 74 25.68 4.15 -13.16
CA GLY A 74 24.95 5.32 -13.64
C GLY A 74 23.53 5.03 -14.13
N LYS A 75 23.01 3.81 -13.90
CA LYS A 75 21.63 3.41 -14.25
C LYS A 75 20.85 3.02 -13.01
N THR A 76 19.56 3.35 -13.00
CA THR A 76 18.66 2.91 -11.94
C THR A 76 18.46 1.41 -12.02
N HIS A 77 18.72 0.72 -10.93
CA HIS A 77 18.51 -0.70 -10.73
C HIS A 77 17.52 -0.94 -9.60
N TYR A 78 16.66 -1.94 -9.75
CA TYR A 78 15.70 -2.38 -8.73
C TYR A 78 16.09 -3.80 -8.30
N PRO A 79 16.56 -4.00 -7.05
CA PRO A 79 17.22 -5.24 -6.66
C PRO A 79 16.27 -6.39 -6.29
N LEU A 80 14.99 -6.10 -6.03
CA LEU A 80 14.07 -7.10 -5.50
C LEU A 80 13.62 -8.08 -6.60
N GLY A 81 13.88 -9.36 -6.39
CA GLY A 81 13.47 -10.42 -7.31
C GLY A 81 11.98 -10.77 -7.21
N ALA A 82 11.47 -11.44 -8.25
CA ALA A 82 10.06 -11.80 -8.35
C ALA A 82 9.55 -12.67 -7.19
N ALA A 83 10.35 -13.66 -6.75
CA ALA A 83 9.98 -14.54 -5.64
C ALA A 83 9.92 -13.78 -4.30
N GLU A 84 10.83 -12.87 -4.08
CA GLU A 84 10.87 -12.06 -2.87
C GLU A 84 9.72 -11.05 -2.83
N LEU A 85 9.42 -10.39 -3.96
CA LEU A 85 8.23 -9.56 -4.08
C LEU A 85 6.97 -10.36 -3.73
N ALA A 86 6.82 -11.57 -4.27
CA ALA A 86 5.67 -12.42 -3.98
C ALA A 86 5.57 -12.78 -2.50
N THR A 87 6.69 -13.04 -1.83
CA THR A 87 6.73 -13.32 -0.38
C THR A 87 6.23 -12.13 0.45
N TRP A 88 6.66 -10.92 0.12
CA TRP A 88 6.17 -9.70 0.79
C TRP A 88 4.68 -9.48 0.56
N MET A 89 4.24 -9.62 -0.69
CA MET A 89 2.84 -9.39 -1.05
C MET A 89 1.92 -10.47 -0.46
N GLU A 90 2.40 -11.71 -0.31
CA GLU A 90 1.68 -12.77 0.40
C GLU A 90 1.38 -12.37 1.85
N ARG A 91 2.37 -11.85 2.56
CA ARG A 91 2.17 -11.35 3.93
C ARG A 91 1.14 -10.22 3.96
N PHE A 92 1.24 -9.26 3.08
CA PHE A 92 0.27 -8.15 3.02
C PHE A 92 -1.16 -8.64 2.71
N VAL A 93 -1.31 -9.65 1.87
CA VAL A 93 -2.62 -10.25 1.58
C VAL A 93 -3.16 -11.02 2.79
N THR A 94 -2.33 -11.83 3.44
CA THR A 94 -2.77 -12.74 4.50
C THR A 94 -2.85 -12.09 5.88
N GLU A 95 -1.92 -11.19 6.19
CA GLU A 95 -1.82 -10.55 7.51
C GLU A 95 -2.55 -9.19 7.55
N ASP A 96 -2.42 -8.39 6.48
CA ASP A 96 -2.95 -7.03 6.43
C ASP A 96 -4.25 -6.91 5.60
N GLY A 97 -4.65 -7.97 4.91
CA GLY A 97 -5.92 -8.05 4.20
C GLY A 97 -6.01 -7.16 2.97
N LEU A 98 -4.93 -7.06 2.18
CA LEU A 98 -4.95 -6.34 0.92
C LEU A 98 -5.91 -6.98 -0.09
N ASN A 99 -6.58 -6.14 -0.84
CA ASN A 99 -7.60 -6.52 -1.82
C ASN A 99 -7.14 -6.37 -3.26
N LEU A 100 -6.17 -5.49 -3.51
CA LEU A 100 -5.58 -5.27 -4.83
C LEU A 100 -4.06 -5.17 -4.67
N ILE A 101 -3.35 -6.00 -5.40
CA ILE A 101 -1.89 -6.01 -5.40
C ILE A 101 -1.34 -5.91 -6.80
N GLY A 102 -0.10 -5.48 -6.91
CA GLY A 102 0.61 -5.36 -8.17
C GLY A 102 2.04 -4.92 -7.95
N GLY A 103 2.59 -4.24 -8.92
CA GLY A 103 3.92 -3.67 -8.85
C GLY A 103 3.98 -2.31 -9.52
N CYS A 104 5.07 -1.58 -9.28
CA CYS A 104 5.37 -0.29 -9.88
C CYS A 104 6.75 -0.33 -10.56
N CYS A 105 7.62 0.62 -10.29
CA CYS A 105 8.91 0.73 -10.95
C CYS A 105 9.79 -0.52 -10.72
N GLY A 106 10.49 -0.94 -11.78
CA GLY A 106 11.32 -2.14 -11.74
C GLY A 106 10.58 -3.46 -11.81
N THR A 107 9.26 -3.49 -11.65
CA THR A 107 8.50 -4.73 -11.81
C THR A 107 8.33 -5.09 -13.29
N SER A 108 8.35 -6.36 -13.57
CA SER A 108 8.31 -6.94 -14.92
C SER A 108 7.37 -8.14 -14.96
N THR A 109 7.18 -8.73 -16.14
CA THR A 109 6.32 -9.91 -16.32
C THR A 109 6.63 -11.05 -15.33
N PRO A 110 7.89 -11.43 -15.03
CA PRO A 110 8.17 -12.42 -14.00
C PRO A 110 7.65 -12.05 -12.61
N HIS A 111 7.71 -10.79 -12.20
CA HIS A 111 7.18 -10.33 -10.93
C HIS A 111 5.65 -10.52 -10.86
N ILE A 112 4.93 -10.06 -11.88
CA ILE A 112 3.48 -10.21 -11.94
C ILE A 112 3.08 -11.69 -12.03
N GLY A 113 3.83 -12.50 -12.77
CA GLY A 113 3.62 -13.95 -12.82
C GLY A 113 3.79 -14.64 -11.46
N ALA A 114 4.77 -14.21 -10.66
CA ALA A 114 4.95 -14.71 -9.31
C ALA A 114 3.81 -14.31 -8.37
N LEU A 115 3.27 -13.09 -8.49
CA LEU A 115 2.09 -12.65 -7.74
C LEU A 115 0.85 -13.48 -8.12
N ASP A 116 0.60 -13.71 -9.41
CA ASP A 116 -0.53 -14.53 -9.87
C ASP A 116 -0.41 -15.97 -9.35
N ALA A 117 0.77 -16.58 -9.44
CA ALA A 117 1.02 -17.92 -8.92
C ALA A 117 0.80 -18.00 -7.40
N MET A 118 1.24 -17.00 -6.65
CA MET A 118 1.03 -16.89 -5.22
C MET A 118 -0.47 -16.80 -4.88
N LEU A 119 -1.22 -15.94 -5.54
CA LEU A 119 -2.66 -15.80 -5.31
C LEU A 119 -3.44 -17.08 -5.63
N ARG A 120 -3.07 -17.78 -6.72
CA ARG A 120 -3.67 -19.09 -7.06
C ARG A 120 -3.37 -20.14 -5.99
N ARG A 121 -2.14 -20.19 -5.47
CA ARG A 121 -1.75 -21.09 -4.38
C ARG A 121 -2.53 -20.83 -3.09
N LEU A 122 -2.82 -19.56 -2.79
CA LEU A 122 -3.64 -19.16 -1.66
C LEU A 122 -5.14 -19.43 -1.87
N GLY A 123 -5.56 -19.82 -3.06
CA GLY A 123 -6.97 -19.99 -3.41
C GLY A 123 -7.74 -18.67 -3.49
N VAL A 124 -7.04 -17.57 -3.62
CA VAL A 124 -7.64 -16.24 -3.78
C VAL A 124 -8.09 -16.12 -5.24
N THR A 125 -9.38 -16.20 -5.46
CA THR A 125 -9.99 -15.94 -6.76
C THR A 125 -10.35 -14.46 -6.84
N GLY A 126 -10.37 -13.90 -8.06
CA GLY A 126 -10.63 -12.48 -8.30
C GLY A 126 -12.03 -11.98 -7.90
N THR A 127 -12.66 -12.60 -6.92
CA THR A 127 -13.89 -12.12 -6.31
C THR A 127 -13.59 -10.98 -5.36
N ARG A 128 -14.33 -9.89 -5.51
CA ARG A 128 -14.24 -8.73 -4.62
C ARG A 128 -14.57 -9.17 -3.19
N PRO A 129 -13.63 -9.08 -2.22
CA PRO A 129 -13.93 -9.42 -0.84
C PRO A 129 -14.94 -8.43 -0.26
N ALA A 130 -15.72 -8.89 0.70
CA ALA A 130 -16.55 -7.99 1.48
C ALA A 130 -15.67 -7.01 2.28
N PRO A 131 -16.07 -5.75 2.41
CA PRO A 131 -15.37 -4.81 3.27
C PRO A 131 -15.27 -5.36 4.69
N VAL A 132 -14.08 -5.37 5.24
CA VAL A 132 -13.89 -5.72 6.66
C VAL A 132 -14.32 -4.54 7.50
N ALA A 133 -15.13 -4.78 8.54
CA ALA A 133 -15.45 -3.73 9.52
C ALA A 133 -14.17 -3.31 10.24
N ARG A 134 -13.68 -2.12 9.95
CA ARG A 134 -12.49 -1.52 10.53
C ARG A 134 -12.87 -0.43 11.52
N ARG A 135 -11.92 -0.05 12.36
CA ARG A 135 -12.13 1.06 13.29
C ARG A 135 -12.39 2.36 12.54
N PRO A 136 -13.22 3.27 13.10
CA PRO A 136 -13.34 4.61 12.54
C PRO A 136 -11.97 5.27 12.40
N LEU A 137 -11.75 5.90 11.27
CA LEU A 137 -10.51 6.62 11.00
C LEU A 137 -10.39 7.83 11.95
N TRP A 138 -9.34 7.88 12.73
CA TRP A 138 -8.97 9.04 13.53
C TRP A 138 -8.06 9.94 12.70
N VAL A 139 -8.42 11.20 12.56
CA VAL A 139 -7.76 12.13 11.66
C VAL A 139 -6.92 13.14 12.41
N PRO A 140 -5.68 13.38 11.96
CA PRO A 140 -4.95 14.59 12.37
C PRO A 140 -5.67 15.83 11.86
N SER A 141 -5.85 16.85 12.68
CA SER A 141 -6.35 18.11 12.21
C SER A 141 -5.24 18.93 11.58
N VAL A 142 -5.62 19.72 10.56
CA VAL A 142 -4.67 20.65 9.90
C VAL A 142 -4.15 21.72 10.88
N ALA A 143 -4.89 22.02 11.94
CA ALA A 143 -4.56 23.08 12.90
C ALA A 143 -3.81 22.54 14.14
N SER A 144 -4.00 21.29 14.49
CA SER A 144 -3.22 20.60 15.51
C SER A 144 -2.75 19.32 14.85
N LEU A 145 -1.51 19.04 14.89
CA LEU A 145 -0.92 17.85 14.25
C LEU A 145 -1.71 16.55 14.50
N TYR A 146 -2.63 16.55 15.46
CA TYR A 146 -3.52 15.41 15.75
C TYR A 146 -4.86 15.90 16.32
N SER A 147 -5.95 15.45 15.73
CA SER A 147 -7.28 15.54 16.30
C SER A 147 -7.79 14.14 16.63
N ALA A 148 -8.21 13.95 17.85
CA ALA A 148 -8.79 12.68 18.29
C ALA A 148 -10.28 12.55 17.89
N VAL A 149 -10.74 13.27 16.90
CA VAL A 149 -12.14 13.22 16.43
C VAL A 149 -12.26 12.15 15.35
N PRO A 150 -13.11 11.13 15.52
CA PRO A 150 -13.39 10.18 14.46
C PRO A 150 -14.10 10.87 13.30
N LEU A 151 -13.73 10.53 12.07
CA LEU A 151 -14.54 10.87 10.90
C LEU A 151 -15.86 10.12 10.98
N ARG A 152 -16.94 10.84 10.92
CA ARG A 152 -18.30 10.28 10.85
C ARG A 152 -18.66 9.96 9.41
#